data_7d8e0adfbe6193aab4292b3a20682ed8
#
_entry.id   7d8e0adfbe6193aab4292b3a20682ed8
#
_cell.length_a   1.000
_cell.length_b   1.000
_cell.length_c   1.000
_cell.angle_alpha   90.00
_cell.angle_beta   90.00
_cell.angle_gamma   90.00
#
_symmetry.space_group_name_H-M   'P 1'
#
loop_
_entity.id
_entity.type
_entity.pdbx_description
1 polymer ?
#
loop_
_entity_poly.entity_id
_entity_poly.type
_entity_poly.pdbx_seq_one_letter_code
_entity_poly.pdbx_strand_id
1 'polypeptide(L)'
;DENRHFFLAHYFRDSYDRVLKNYPFINSNVQITRAEVWITNRNNTTNDVRNIIALQDIGESKSENIGLNAIPGGFINAPGTAFPDNKNNDFNPFGIDNPGVQSILSPAIRDVATAASGFGGVGVNDGIDYVSLENARKLQPNEYNLNQQLGYISLNQRLNNDEVLAVAFQYTVNGKVYQVGEFSTDGVQATGQAGQTSGGDPGGDPGGDPGSGD
;
A
#
# COMPACT_ATOMS: atom_id res chain seq x y z
N ASP A 1 19.62 -12.32 -12.15
CA ASP A 1 20.26 -11.24 -11.40
C ASP A 1 19.59 -11.08 -10.05
N GLU A 2 20.14 -11.70 -9.04
CA GLU A 2 19.71 -11.54 -7.64
C GLU A 2 19.74 -10.06 -7.25
N ASN A 3 18.78 -9.65 -6.41
CA ASN A 3 18.66 -8.29 -5.84
C ASN A 3 18.38 -7.16 -6.88
N ARG A 4 17.74 -7.48 -7.99
CA ARG A 4 17.29 -6.48 -8.98
C ARG A 4 15.82 -6.57 -9.32
N HIS A 5 15.24 -7.77 -9.27
CA HIS A 5 13.87 -8.01 -9.70
C HIS A 5 13.03 -8.44 -8.51
N PHE A 6 11.95 -7.71 -8.26
CA PHE A 6 11.09 -7.94 -7.11
C PHE A 6 9.62 -7.91 -7.53
N PHE A 7 8.88 -8.95 -7.18
CA PHE A 7 7.43 -8.91 -7.30
C PHE A 7 6.84 -7.99 -6.23
N LEU A 8 5.78 -7.28 -6.59
CA LEU A 8 5.10 -6.37 -5.68
C LEU A 8 4.32 -7.10 -4.58
N ALA A 9 3.90 -8.34 -4.84
CA ALA A 9 3.26 -9.22 -3.90
C ALA A 9 3.45 -10.68 -4.34
N HIS A 10 3.28 -11.63 -3.41
CA HIS A 10 3.35 -13.07 -3.72
C HIS A 10 2.31 -13.48 -4.78
N TYR A 11 1.15 -12.85 -4.81
CA TYR A 11 0.12 -13.05 -5.84
C TYR A 11 0.68 -12.95 -7.27
N PHE A 12 1.51 -11.95 -7.53
CA PHE A 12 2.10 -11.74 -8.87
C PHE A 12 3.12 -12.81 -9.21
N ARG A 13 3.94 -13.21 -8.24
CA ARG A 13 4.90 -14.31 -8.39
C ARG A 13 4.17 -15.62 -8.71
N ASP A 14 3.16 -15.96 -7.93
CA ASP A 14 2.41 -17.21 -8.07
C ASP A 14 1.58 -17.27 -9.37
N SER A 15 1.23 -16.12 -9.91
CA SER A 15 0.48 -16.00 -11.16
C SER A 15 1.37 -15.90 -12.41
N TYR A 16 2.66 -15.72 -12.26
CA TYR A 16 3.58 -15.33 -13.34
C TYR A 16 3.58 -16.31 -14.50
N ASP A 17 3.80 -17.59 -14.25
CA ASP A 17 3.87 -18.61 -15.30
C ASP A 17 2.52 -18.80 -16.00
N ARG A 18 1.43 -18.71 -15.24
CA ARG A 18 0.07 -18.81 -15.79
C ARG A 18 -0.24 -17.68 -16.76
N VAL A 19 0.18 -16.46 -16.41
CA VAL A 19 -0.06 -15.24 -17.21
C VAL A 19 0.77 -15.25 -18.50
N LEU A 20 1.96 -15.83 -18.47
CA LEU A 20 2.89 -15.94 -19.61
C LEU A 20 2.73 -17.23 -20.42
N LYS A 21 1.79 -18.10 -20.11
CA LYS A 21 1.62 -19.40 -20.78
C LYS A 21 1.54 -19.29 -22.31
N ASN A 22 1.00 -18.19 -22.82
CA ASN A 22 0.83 -17.95 -24.26
C ASN A 22 1.76 -16.83 -24.77
N TYR A 23 2.97 -16.74 -24.20
CA TYR A 23 3.93 -15.74 -24.65
C TYR A 23 4.06 -15.73 -26.21
N PRO A 24 4.09 -14.54 -26.86
CA PRO A 24 4.30 -13.20 -26.30
C PRO A 24 3.04 -12.48 -25.77
N PHE A 25 1.89 -13.13 -25.77
CA PHE A 25 0.66 -12.54 -25.26
C PHE A 25 0.60 -12.68 -23.73
N ILE A 26 0.51 -11.54 -23.05
CA ILE A 26 0.34 -11.48 -21.59
C ILE A 26 -1.15 -11.56 -21.26
N ASN A 27 -1.57 -12.68 -20.68
CA ASN A 27 -2.96 -12.90 -20.28
C ASN A 27 -3.19 -12.47 -18.83
N SER A 28 -3.14 -11.16 -18.59
CA SER A 28 -3.34 -10.55 -17.28
C SER A 28 -4.51 -9.59 -17.30
N ASN A 29 -5.39 -9.70 -16.31
CA ASN A 29 -6.45 -8.72 -16.04
C ASN A 29 -6.00 -7.63 -15.07
N VAL A 30 -4.75 -7.69 -14.62
CA VAL A 30 -4.15 -6.74 -13.70
C VAL A 30 -3.51 -5.60 -14.47
N GLN A 31 -3.73 -4.38 -13.98
CA GLN A 31 -3.04 -3.19 -14.43
C GLN A 31 -2.59 -2.39 -13.21
N ILE A 32 -1.29 -2.35 -12.94
CA ILE A 32 -0.73 -1.46 -11.93
C ILE A 32 -0.90 -0.02 -12.41
N THR A 33 -1.59 0.78 -11.64
CA THR A 33 -1.89 2.18 -11.98
C THR A 33 -0.97 3.16 -11.30
N ARG A 34 -0.44 2.79 -10.13
CA ARG A 34 0.46 3.62 -9.34
C ARG A 34 1.38 2.75 -8.49
N ALA A 35 2.62 3.16 -8.36
CA ALA A 35 3.59 2.58 -7.42
C ALA A 35 4.50 3.67 -6.86
N GLU A 36 4.83 3.56 -5.60
CA GLU A 36 5.90 4.32 -4.95
C GLU A 36 6.90 3.33 -4.41
N VAL A 37 8.16 3.53 -4.75
CA VAL A 37 9.25 2.65 -4.35
C VAL A 37 10.21 3.44 -3.48
N TRP A 38 10.48 2.93 -2.31
CA TRP A 38 11.33 3.55 -1.29
C TRP A 38 12.51 2.65 -0.97
N ILE A 39 13.65 3.25 -0.66
CA ILE A 39 14.87 2.53 -0.34
C ILE A 39 15.58 3.21 0.83
N THR A 40 16.38 2.45 1.54
CA THR A 40 17.32 2.99 2.53
C THR A 40 18.18 4.10 1.91
N ASN A 41 18.24 5.26 2.56
CA ASN A 41 18.99 6.41 2.07
C ASN A 41 20.46 6.35 2.51
N ARG A 42 21.31 5.76 1.69
CA ARG A 42 22.75 5.64 1.97
C ARG A 42 23.56 6.90 1.66
N ASN A 43 23.07 7.70 0.73
CA ASN A 43 23.80 8.86 0.21
C ASN A 43 23.45 10.16 0.93
N ASN A 44 22.70 10.08 2.03
CA ASN A 44 22.21 11.24 2.79
C ASN A 44 21.58 12.32 1.88
N THR A 45 20.87 11.87 0.85
CA THR A 45 20.10 12.79 0.00
C THR A 45 19.02 13.44 0.84
N THR A 46 18.73 14.71 0.57
CA THR A 46 17.73 15.50 1.30
C THR A 46 16.44 15.71 0.50
N ASN A 47 16.46 15.36 -0.79
CA ASN A 47 15.30 15.48 -1.67
C ASN A 47 14.52 14.15 -1.69
N ASP A 48 13.20 14.25 -1.70
CA ASP A 48 12.29 13.10 -1.77
C ASP A 48 12.54 12.06 -0.68
N VAL A 49 12.81 12.53 0.54
CA VAL A 49 13.04 11.69 1.71
C VAL A 49 11.87 11.76 2.67
N ARG A 50 11.59 10.64 3.33
CA ARG A 50 10.53 10.53 4.32
C ARG A 50 10.86 9.42 5.33
N ASN A 51 10.39 9.59 6.56
CA ASN A 51 10.33 8.49 7.50
C ASN A 51 9.18 7.57 7.12
N ILE A 52 9.45 6.28 7.01
CA ILE A 52 8.44 5.27 6.68
C ILE A 52 8.54 4.08 7.62
N ILE A 53 7.41 3.44 7.85
CA ILE A 53 7.33 2.13 8.47
C ILE A 53 6.98 1.15 7.36
N ALA A 54 7.92 0.25 7.07
CA ALA A 54 7.74 -0.79 6.07
C ALA A 54 7.33 -2.08 6.76
N LEU A 55 6.12 -2.56 6.49
CA LEU A 55 5.63 -3.85 6.95
C LEU A 55 6.00 -4.93 5.92
N GLN A 56 6.38 -6.11 6.38
CA GLN A 56 6.76 -7.20 5.49
C GLN A 56 5.63 -7.61 4.58
N ASP A 57 4.42 -7.66 5.12
CA ASP A 57 3.22 -7.98 4.36
C ASP A 57 1.97 -7.44 5.05
N ILE A 58 1.13 -6.70 4.34
CA ILE A 58 -0.11 -6.15 4.88
C ILE A 58 -1.34 -6.40 4.01
N GLY A 59 -1.16 -6.91 2.81
CA GLY A 59 -2.23 -7.01 1.83
C GLY A 59 -2.40 -8.37 1.19
N GLU A 60 -1.63 -9.38 1.56
CA GLU A 60 -1.75 -10.70 0.98
C GLU A 60 -3.06 -11.40 1.38
N SER A 61 -3.63 -12.12 0.43
CA SER A 61 -4.87 -12.87 0.65
C SER A 61 -4.67 -14.23 1.32
N LYS A 62 -3.43 -14.70 1.39
CA LYS A 62 -3.07 -16.00 1.95
C LYS A 62 -2.22 -15.84 3.19
N SER A 63 -2.66 -16.42 4.30
CA SER A 63 -1.95 -16.36 5.58
C SER A 63 -0.55 -16.96 5.53
N GLU A 64 -0.34 -18.02 4.75
CA GLU A 64 0.97 -18.64 4.58
C GLU A 64 2.02 -17.76 3.92
N ASN A 65 1.60 -16.71 3.22
CA ASN A 65 2.50 -15.75 2.56
C ASN A 65 2.84 -14.55 3.44
N ILE A 66 2.25 -14.44 4.62
CA ILE A 66 2.45 -13.30 5.52
C ILE A 66 3.53 -13.65 6.52
N GLY A 67 4.55 -12.76 6.64
CA GLY A 67 5.68 -12.96 7.53
C GLY A 67 5.37 -12.85 9.01
N LEU A 68 4.23 -12.28 9.38
CA LEU A 68 3.79 -12.09 10.76
C LEU A 68 3.31 -13.42 11.37
N ASN A 69 4.21 -14.14 12.00
CA ASN A 69 3.93 -15.49 12.53
C ASN A 69 3.30 -15.51 13.94
N ALA A 70 3.25 -14.36 14.60
CA ALA A 70 3.01 -14.33 16.04
C ALA A 70 1.54 -14.19 16.45
N ILE A 71 0.61 -13.96 15.53
CA ILE A 71 -0.79 -13.66 15.86
C ILE A 71 -1.65 -14.90 15.67
N PRO A 72 -2.09 -15.55 16.76
CA PRO A 72 -3.05 -16.66 16.68
C PRO A 72 -4.37 -16.20 16.07
N GLY A 73 -4.83 -16.89 15.03
CA GLY A 73 -6.04 -16.54 14.31
C GLY A 73 -5.83 -15.59 13.14
N GLY A 74 -4.58 -15.13 12.97
CA GLY A 74 -4.17 -14.28 11.85
C GLY A 74 -4.77 -12.88 11.91
N PHE A 75 -4.07 -11.97 11.32
CA PHE A 75 -4.55 -10.61 11.06
C PHE A 75 -5.20 -10.48 9.68
N ILE A 76 -5.37 -11.59 8.96
CA ILE A 76 -6.15 -11.65 7.73
C ILE A 76 -7.62 -11.71 8.08
N ASN A 77 -8.37 -10.74 7.58
CA ASN A 77 -9.83 -10.77 7.64
C ASN A 77 -10.36 -11.82 6.66
N ALA A 78 -11.03 -12.82 7.17
CA ALA A 78 -11.69 -13.82 6.34
C ALA A 78 -13.16 -13.43 6.10
N PRO A 79 -13.66 -13.54 4.85
CA PRO A 79 -12.95 -13.94 3.66
C PRO A 79 -12.21 -12.75 3.04
N GLY A 80 -10.90 -12.84 2.94
CA GLY A 80 -10.10 -11.89 2.17
C GLY A 80 -10.49 -11.91 0.69
N THR A 81 -10.10 -10.88 -0.05
CA THR A 81 -10.22 -10.91 -1.51
C THR A 81 -9.15 -11.83 -2.09
N ALA A 82 -9.37 -12.34 -3.30
CA ALA A 82 -8.35 -13.14 -4.00
C ALA A 82 -7.13 -12.30 -4.42
N PHE A 83 -7.21 -10.98 -4.27
CA PHE A 83 -6.19 -10.02 -4.70
C PHE A 83 -5.60 -9.30 -3.49
N PRO A 84 -4.30 -8.97 -3.49
CA PRO A 84 -3.69 -8.15 -2.45
C PRO A 84 -4.43 -6.82 -2.26
N ASP A 85 -4.81 -6.51 -1.01
CA ASP A 85 -5.52 -5.29 -0.65
C ASP A 85 -5.30 -4.98 0.83
N ASN A 86 -5.19 -3.72 1.20
CA ASN A 86 -5.14 -3.27 2.59
C ASN A 86 -6.30 -3.81 3.45
N LYS A 87 -7.44 -4.10 2.83
CA LYS A 87 -8.64 -4.63 3.50
C LYS A 87 -8.58 -6.12 3.81
N ASN A 88 -7.55 -6.82 3.35
CA ASN A 88 -7.46 -8.28 3.51
C ASN A 88 -7.06 -8.72 4.92
N ASN A 89 -6.57 -7.81 5.74
CA ASN A 89 -6.14 -8.10 7.09
C ASN A 89 -6.37 -6.93 8.05
N ASP A 90 -6.12 -7.17 9.34
CA ASP A 90 -6.31 -6.16 10.39
C ASP A 90 -5.21 -5.08 10.41
N PHE A 91 -4.14 -5.24 9.64
CA PHE A 91 -3.11 -4.22 9.41
C PHE A 91 -3.52 -3.25 8.30
N ASN A 92 -4.73 -2.75 8.37
CA ASN A 92 -5.25 -1.84 7.37
C ASN A 92 -4.86 -0.39 7.69
N PRO A 93 -3.92 0.23 6.96
CA PRO A 93 -3.51 1.61 7.22
C PRO A 93 -4.67 2.62 7.05
N PHE A 94 -5.68 2.31 6.24
CA PHE A 94 -6.87 3.16 6.13
C PHE A 94 -7.74 3.20 7.39
N GLY A 95 -7.57 2.22 8.29
CA GLY A 95 -8.27 2.19 9.57
C GLY A 95 -7.68 3.16 10.59
N ILE A 96 -6.48 3.67 10.36
CA ILE A 96 -5.87 4.66 11.24
C ILE A 96 -6.63 5.98 11.06
N ASP A 97 -7.15 6.53 12.16
CA ASP A 97 -7.95 7.76 12.17
C ASP A 97 -9.25 7.71 11.35
N ASN A 98 -9.69 6.52 10.93
CA ASN A 98 -10.93 6.35 10.19
C ASN A 98 -11.92 5.49 10.99
N PRO A 99 -12.81 6.11 11.79
CA PRO A 99 -13.80 5.38 12.57
C PRO A 99 -14.74 4.59 11.65
N GLY A 100 -14.87 3.30 11.91
CA GLY A 100 -15.68 2.38 11.10
C GLY A 100 -14.88 1.50 10.14
N VAL A 101 -13.59 1.76 9.98
CA VAL A 101 -12.67 0.85 9.30
C VAL A 101 -11.87 0.08 10.34
N GLN A 102 -11.92 -1.23 10.29
CA GLN A 102 -11.19 -2.06 11.24
C GLN A 102 -9.69 -2.02 10.94
N SER A 103 -8.90 -1.77 11.98
CA SER A 103 -7.45 -1.88 11.96
C SER A 103 -6.91 -2.04 13.38
N ILE A 104 -5.86 -2.82 13.53
CA ILE A 104 -5.09 -2.90 14.78
C ILE A 104 -3.98 -1.85 14.83
N LEU A 105 -3.74 -1.16 13.71
CA LEU A 105 -2.75 -0.09 13.64
C LEU A 105 -3.27 1.16 14.35
N SER A 106 -2.36 1.84 15.05
CA SER A 106 -2.63 3.11 15.72
C SER A 106 -1.84 4.24 15.06
N PRO A 107 -2.19 5.51 15.30
CA PRO A 107 -1.41 6.65 14.80
C PRO A 107 0.07 6.61 15.22
N ALA A 108 0.38 5.97 16.34
CA ALA A 108 1.74 5.85 16.85
C ALA A 108 2.69 5.10 15.91
N ILE A 109 2.19 4.23 15.03
CA ILE A 109 3.04 3.50 14.08
C ILE A 109 3.55 4.38 12.92
N ARG A 110 2.96 5.53 12.70
CA ARG A 110 3.37 6.45 11.60
C ARG A 110 4.63 7.26 11.93
N ASP A 111 5.04 7.27 13.18
CA ASP A 111 6.26 7.95 13.63
C ASP A 111 7.30 6.89 14.03
N VAL A 112 8.48 6.96 13.44
CA VAL A 112 9.58 6.03 13.72
C VAL A 112 9.99 6.03 15.19
N ALA A 113 9.80 7.15 15.90
CA ALA A 113 10.11 7.24 17.32
C ALA A 113 9.10 6.50 18.22
N THR A 114 7.88 6.33 17.75
CA THR A 114 6.79 5.71 18.53
C THR A 114 6.31 4.39 17.95
N ALA A 115 6.80 3.99 16.76
CA ALA A 115 6.33 2.81 16.05
C ALA A 115 6.44 1.54 16.90
N ALA A 116 7.57 1.31 17.57
CA ALA A 116 7.76 0.14 18.41
C ALA A 116 6.72 0.05 19.55
N SER A 117 6.36 1.18 20.17
CA SER A 117 5.30 1.21 21.17
C SER A 117 3.91 1.08 20.55
N GLY A 118 3.71 1.61 19.35
CA GLY A 118 2.47 1.49 18.56
C GLY A 118 2.15 0.05 18.17
N PHE A 119 3.17 -0.77 17.93
CA PHE A 119 3.04 -2.21 17.71
C PHE A 119 3.03 -3.02 19.02
N GLY A 120 3.23 -2.36 20.16
CA GLY A 120 3.24 -3.03 21.47
C GLY A 120 1.93 -3.78 21.74
N GLY A 121 2.06 -5.08 22.04
CA GLY A 121 0.91 -5.95 22.28
C GLY A 121 0.35 -6.66 21.06
N VAL A 122 0.85 -6.40 19.86
CA VAL A 122 0.41 -7.05 18.62
C VAL A 122 1.31 -8.22 18.22
N GLY A 123 2.42 -8.43 18.93
CA GLY A 123 3.32 -9.56 18.72
C GLY A 123 4.18 -9.48 17.45
N VAL A 124 4.41 -8.27 16.92
CA VAL A 124 5.29 -8.02 15.77
C VAL A 124 6.67 -7.54 16.23
N ASN A 125 7.69 -7.89 15.47
CA ASN A 125 9.08 -7.63 15.80
C ASN A 125 9.74 -6.74 14.76
N ASP A 126 10.45 -5.69 15.24
CA ASP A 126 11.28 -4.85 14.39
C ASP A 126 12.42 -5.66 13.74
N GLY A 127 12.70 -5.35 12.48
CA GLY A 127 13.68 -6.05 11.67
C GLY A 127 13.24 -7.40 11.10
N ILE A 128 12.06 -7.91 11.49
CA ILE A 128 11.48 -9.15 10.98
C ILE A 128 10.13 -8.87 10.30
N ASP A 129 9.18 -8.34 11.05
CA ASP A 129 7.81 -8.13 10.59
C ASP A 129 7.59 -6.71 10.06
N TYR A 130 8.37 -5.77 10.56
CA TYR A 130 8.42 -4.40 10.06
C TYR A 130 9.82 -3.81 10.21
N VAL A 131 10.09 -2.72 9.53
CA VAL A 131 11.32 -1.93 9.66
C VAL A 131 10.95 -0.45 9.68
N SER A 132 11.53 0.27 10.63
CA SER A 132 11.48 1.73 10.68
C SER A 132 12.63 2.31 9.86
N LEU A 133 12.32 3.02 8.78
CA LEU A 133 13.32 3.66 7.92
C LEU A 133 13.27 5.17 8.15
N GLU A 134 14.33 5.72 8.73
CA GLU A 134 14.53 7.16 8.82
C GLU A 134 15.05 7.71 7.52
N ASN A 135 14.45 8.80 7.05
CA ASN A 135 14.86 9.48 5.82
C ASN A 135 14.96 8.54 4.60
N ALA A 136 14.07 7.55 4.50
CA ALA A 136 14.04 6.69 3.32
C ALA A 136 13.90 7.54 2.06
N ARG A 137 14.63 7.17 1.01
CA ARG A 137 14.64 7.87 -0.27
C ARG A 137 13.63 7.25 -1.22
N LYS A 138 12.80 8.09 -1.84
CA LYS A 138 11.93 7.66 -2.92
C LYS A 138 12.74 7.46 -4.20
N LEU A 139 12.57 6.34 -4.86
CA LEU A 139 13.15 6.09 -6.17
C LEU A 139 12.43 6.89 -7.24
N GLN A 140 13.20 7.52 -8.12
CA GLN A 140 12.66 8.23 -9.26
C GLN A 140 12.25 7.24 -10.37
N PRO A 141 11.30 7.61 -11.25
CA PRO A 141 10.82 6.72 -12.32
C PRO A 141 11.92 6.20 -13.26
N ASN A 142 13.05 6.89 -13.36
CA ASN A 142 14.19 6.49 -14.17
C ASN A 142 15.18 5.54 -13.44
N GLU A 143 14.96 5.23 -12.17
CA GLU A 143 15.82 4.34 -11.38
C GLU A 143 15.33 2.88 -11.39
N TYR A 144 14.10 2.65 -11.84
CA TYR A 144 13.52 1.31 -11.95
C TYR A 144 12.58 1.19 -13.14
N ASN A 145 12.29 -0.02 -13.55
CA ASN A 145 11.26 -0.34 -14.53
C ASN A 145 10.13 -1.11 -13.85
N LEU A 146 8.89 -0.67 -14.05
CA LEU A 146 7.70 -1.33 -13.54
C LEU A 146 7.01 -2.09 -14.67
N ASN A 147 6.81 -3.39 -14.50
CA ASN A 147 5.92 -4.15 -15.37
C ASN A 147 4.50 -4.12 -14.79
N GLN A 148 3.65 -3.32 -15.42
CA GLN A 148 2.30 -3.03 -14.91
C GLN A 148 1.34 -4.23 -15.01
N GLN A 149 1.58 -5.17 -15.91
CA GLN A 149 0.72 -6.34 -16.10
C GLN A 149 1.18 -7.56 -15.32
N LEU A 150 2.48 -7.67 -15.09
CA LEU A 150 3.08 -8.78 -14.36
C LEU A 150 3.34 -8.48 -12.88
N GLY A 151 3.22 -7.22 -12.47
CA GLY A 151 3.33 -6.79 -11.07
C GLY A 151 4.71 -6.98 -10.47
N TYR A 152 5.76 -6.65 -11.21
CA TYR A 152 7.13 -6.63 -10.68
C TYR A 152 7.88 -5.36 -11.04
N ILE A 153 8.89 -5.05 -10.27
CA ILE A 153 9.85 -3.97 -10.52
C ILE A 153 11.24 -4.54 -10.79
N SER A 154 11.97 -3.83 -11.64
CA SER A 154 13.37 -4.12 -11.96
C SER A 154 14.20 -2.88 -11.68
N LEU A 155 15.08 -2.94 -10.68
CA LEU A 155 15.96 -1.85 -10.32
C LEU A 155 17.10 -1.72 -11.32
N ASN A 156 17.47 -0.49 -11.66
CA ASN A 156 18.63 -0.22 -12.52
C ASN A 156 19.94 -0.52 -11.79
N GLN A 157 19.95 -0.33 -10.48
CA GLN A 157 21.05 -0.70 -9.59
C GLN A 157 20.65 -1.86 -8.69
N ARG A 158 21.58 -2.74 -8.35
CA ARG A 158 21.34 -3.83 -7.42
C ARG A 158 21.10 -3.30 -6.02
N LEU A 159 20.16 -3.90 -5.32
CA LEU A 159 19.95 -3.67 -3.90
C LEU A 159 21.13 -4.30 -3.12
N ASN A 160 21.71 -3.56 -2.20
CA ASN A 160 22.72 -4.09 -1.30
C ASN A 160 22.07 -4.89 -0.16
N ASN A 161 22.84 -5.77 0.46
CA ASN A 161 22.31 -6.68 1.48
C ASN A 161 21.81 -5.98 2.76
N ASP A 162 22.26 -4.76 2.98
CA ASP A 162 21.88 -3.91 4.12
C ASP A 162 20.86 -2.82 3.75
N GLU A 163 20.35 -2.86 2.55
CA GLU A 163 19.29 -1.95 2.08
C GLU A 163 17.92 -2.61 2.18
N VAL A 164 16.94 -1.84 2.60
CA VAL A 164 15.53 -2.23 2.61
C VAL A 164 14.83 -1.57 1.43
N LEU A 165 14.08 -2.36 0.70
CA LEU A 165 13.20 -1.92 -0.38
C LEU A 165 11.76 -2.01 0.11
N ALA A 166 11.04 -0.90 0.05
CA ALA A 166 9.62 -0.84 0.41
C ALA A 166 8.80 -0.32 -0.77
N VAL A 167 7.57 -0.78 -0.88
CA VAL A 167 6.67 -0.40 -1.97
C VAL A 167 5.26 -0.18 -1.46
N ALA A 168 4.60 0.86 -1.99
CA ALA A 168 3.15 1.01 -1.96
C ALA A 168 2.66 1.00 -3.40
N PHE A 169 1.57 0.31 -3.69
CA PHE A 169 1.06 0.22 -5.05
C PHE A 169 -0.47 0.16 -5.10
N GLN A 170 -1.00 0.62 -6.22
CA GLN A 170 -2.41 0.56 -6.55
C GLN A 170 -2.57 -0.09 -7.91
N TYR A 171 -3.59 -0.90 -8.06
CA TYR A 171 -3.86 -1.59 -9.32
C TYR A 171 -5.36 -1.81 -9.53
N THR A 172 -5.71 -2.11 -10.77
CA THR A 172 -7.09 -2.44 -11.15
C THR A 172 -7.17 -3.87 -11.67
N VAL A 173 -8.28 -4.52 -11.36
CA VAL A 173 -8.67 -5.81 -11.92
C VAL A 173 -10.13 -5.73 -12.30
N ASN A 174 -10.45 -5.90 -13.58
CA ASN A 174 -11.83 -5.84 -14.08
C ASN A 174 -12.60 -4.59 -13.61
N GLY A 175 -11.93 -3.44 -13.59
CA GLY A 175 -12.51 -2.16 -13.16
C GLY A 175 -12.59 -1.93 -11.65
N LYS A 176 -12.21 -2.90 -10.82
CA LYS A 176 -12.08 -2.71 -9.37
C LYS A 176 -10.68 -2.22 -9.02
N VAL A 177 -10.61 -1.27 -8.10
CA VAL A 177 -9.35 -0.71 -7.59
C VAL A 177 -8.96 -1.39 -6.29
N TYR A 178 -7.70 -1.77 -6.19
CA TYR A 178 -7.06 -2.35 -5.02
C TYR A 178 -5.82 -1.55 -4.66
N GLN A 179 -5.52 -1.44 -3.38
CA GLN A 179 -4.33 -0.73 -2.90
C GLN A 179 -3.68 -1.46 -1.74
N VAL A 180 -2.35 -1.53 -1.78
CA VAL A 180 -1.50 -2.04 -0.71
C VAL A 180 -0.53 -0.94 -0.29
N GLY A 181 -0.50 -0.65 1.00
CA GLY A 181 0.28 0.45 1.59
C GLY A 181 -0.41 1.80 1.46
N GLU A 182 0.30 2.85 1.87
CA GLU A 182 -0.09 4.26 1.77
C GLU A 182 0.88 5.01 0.87
N PHE A 183 0.37 5.96 0.11
CA PHE A 183 1.21 6.83 -0.72
C PHE A 183 1.61 8.10 0.02
N SER A 184 2.81 8.57 -0.25
CA SER A 184 3.36 9.79 0.37
C SER A 184 2.62 11.07 -0.01
N THR A 185 2.00 11.08 -1.19
CA THR A 185 1.28 12.25 -1.73
C THR A 185 -0.18 12.32 -1.31
N ASP A 186 -0.70 11.20 -0.79
CA ASP A 186 -2.12 11.13 -0.37
C ASP A 186 -2.19 11.61 1.05
N GLY A 187 -1.79 12.53 1.60
CA GLY A 187 -1.87 12.95 3.00
C GLY A 187 -2.87 12.13 3.85
N VAL A 188 -2.86 12.25 5.12
CA VAL A 188 -3.71 11.47 6.05
C VAL A 188 -5.21 11.53 5.71
N GLN A 189 -5.64 12.57 4.99
CA GLN A 189 -7.03 12.76 4.59
C GLN A 189 -7.41 12.07 3.26
N ALA A 190 -6.45 11.79 2.38
CA ALA A 190 -6.74 11.15 1.10
C ALA A 190 -6.96 9.64 1.22
N THR A 191 -6.45 9.02 2.27
CA THR A 191 -6.66 7.59 2.55
C THR A 191 -8.08 7.27 2.99
N GLY A 192 -8.85 8.27 3.44
CA GLY A 192 -10.25 8.11 3.84
C GLY A 192 -11.29 8.28 2.72
N GLN A 193 -10.91 8.79 1.56
CA GLN A 193 -11.89 9.21 0.52
C GLN A 193 -11.98 8.34 -0.73
N ALA A 194 -11.29 7.23 -0.81
CA ALA A 194 -11.43 6.33 -1.97
C ALA A 194 -12.77 5.56 -2.03
N GLY A 195 -13.83 6.09 -1.44
CA GLY A 195 -15.15 5.44 -1.40
C GLY A 195 -16.38 6.33 -1.29
N GLN A 196 -16.25 7.65 -1.32
CA GLN A 196 -17.42 8.53 -1.35
C GLN A 196 -17.45 9.39 -2.60
N THR A 197 -18.17 8.93 -3.62
CA THR A 197 -18.78 9.82 -4.58
C THR A 197 -19.87 10.59 -3.81
N SER A 198 -19.55 11.77 -3.35
CA SER A 198 -20.56 12.72 -2.89
C SER A 198 -21.34 13.18 -4.12
N GLY A 199 -22.50 12.60 -4.32
CA GLY A 199 -23.55 13.22 -5.09
C GLY A 199 -24.02 14.46 -4.34
N GLY A 200 -23.35 15.57 -4.55
CA GLY A 200 -23.84 16.88 -4.16
C GLY A 200 -24.94 17.27 -5.13
N ASP A 201 -26.15 17.25 -4.63
CA ASP A 201 -27.31 17.82 -5.31
C ASP A 201 -27.17 19.36 -5.32
N PRO A 202 -27.09 20.02 -6.49
CA PRO A 202 -27.15 21.47 -6.58
C PRO A 202 -28.61 21.90 -6.78
N GLY A 203 -29.45 21.69 -5.77
CA GLY A 203 -30.85 22.16 -5.75
C GLY A 203 -31.06 23.19 -4.65
N GLY A 204 -30.45 24.35 -4.76
CA GLY A 204 -30.82 25.54 -3.99
C GLY A 204 -31.72 26.47 -4.87
N ASP A 205 -33.00 26.36 -4.69
CA ASP A 205 -33.99 27.26 -5.26
C ASP A 205 -33.90 28.64 -4.58
N PRO A 206 -33.71 29.74 -5.32
CA PRO A 206 -33.86 31.09 -4.79
C PRO A 206 -35.25 31.61 -5.05
N GLY A 207 -36.24 31.10 -4.34
CA GLY A 207 -37.60 31.64 -4.32
C GLY A 207 -37.77 32.69 -3.21
N GLY A 208 -37.32 33.90 -3.42
CA GLY A 208 -37.69 35.04 -2.63
C GLY A 208 -38.90 35.76 -3.24
N ASP A 209 -40.06 35.62 -2.63
CA ASP A 209 -41.24 36.38 -2.93
C ASP A 209 -41.23 37.71 -2.19
N PRO A 210 -41.36 38.90 -2.85
CA PRO A 210 -41.57 40.17 -2.20
C PRO A 210 -43.05 40.39 -1.97
N GLY A 211 -43.51 40.18 -0.74
CA GLY A 211 -44.86 40.50 -0.32
C GLY A 211 -45.18 41.98 -0.42
N SER A 212 -46.26 42.24 -1.12
CA SER A 212 -46.96 43.52 -1.19
C SER A 212 -47.62 43.85 0.12
N GLY A 213 -47.49 45.14 0.47
CA GLY A 213 -48.25 45.74 1.53
C GLY A 213 -49.74 46.00 1.14
N ASP A 214 -50.47 46.07 2.16
CA ASP A 214 -51.50 47.11 2.53
C ASP A 214 -51.88 46.85 3.96
#